data_a171cd3c22e309b46a8acb16d3fba009
#
_entry.id   a171cd3c22e309b46a8acb16d3fba009
#
_cell.length_a   1.000
_cell.length_b   1.000
_cell.length_c   1.000
_cell.angle_alpha   90.00
_cell.angle_beta   90.00
_cell.angle_gamma   90.00
#
_symmetry.space_group_name_H-M   'P 1'
#
loop_
_entity.id
_entity.type
_entity.pdbx_description
1 polymer ?
#
loop_
_entity_poly.entity_id
_entity_poly.type
_entity_poly.pdbx_seq_one_letter_code
_entity_poly.pdbx_strand_id
1 'polypeptide(L)'
;TNQEYSYVDIETLLATVLTNWGQIAGYLKKFLFELTGSGLYILGLLAYLLLVPVVTFYLLRDWDVLLSQLENSIPRGIQPKVVKIVKEIDDVLAAFLRGQLTVMLCLAVFYSLGLWLVGIELAFIVGFISGLVSFIPYLGIIVGLLLSLLAFVIQMGDFSQLVAIGIVFLLGQLLEGTVLSPILVGERVGLHPVVVILAVMAGGQL
;
A
#
# COMPACT_ATOMS: atom_id res chain seq x y z
N THR A 1 1.42 43.31 -28.57
CA THR A 1 0.74 42.60 -27.48
C THR A 1 1.67 41.50 -26.99
N ASN A 2 2.51 41.89 -26.01
CA ASN A 2 3.40 40.95 -25.32
C ASN A 2 2.54 40.13 -24.33
N GLN A 3 2.40 38.84 -24.57
CA GLN A 3 2.00 37.90 -23.54
C GLN A 3 3.26 37.61 -22.69
N GLU A 4 3.35 38.22 -21.51
CA GLU A 4 4.24 37.79 -20.47
C GLU A 4 3.78 36.39 -20.02
N TYR A 5 4.54 35.36 -20.41
CA TYR A 5 4.46 34.07 -19.77
C TYR A 5 4.98 34.27 -18.35
N SER A 6 4.05 34.29 -17.40
CA SER A 6 4.37 34.23 -15.96
C SER A 6 5.09 32.91 -15.71
N TYR A 7 6.40 32.95 -15.71
CA TYR A 7 7.20 31.87 -15.16
C TYR A 7 6.81 31.77 -13.68
N VAL A 8 6.18 30.65 -13.32
CA VAL A 8 5.94 30.33 -11.90
C VAL A 8 7.33 30.24 -11.29
N ASP A 9 7.69 31.26 -10.55
CA ASP A 9 9.02 31.41 -9.98
C ASP A 9 9.16 30.32 -8.91
N ILE A 10 10.00 29.32 -9.16
CA ILE A 10 10.26 28.19 -8.28
C ILE A 10 10.70 28.69 -6.90
N GLU A 11 11.40 29.84 -6.86
CA GLU A 11 11.77 30.50 -5.61
C GLU A 11 10.55 30.96 -4.79
N THR A 12 9.51 31.48 -5.43
CA THR A 12 8.25 31.86 -4.74
C THR A 12 7.49 30.63 -4.25
N LEU A 13 7.48 29.52 -4.97
CA LEU A 13 6.91 28.26 -4.50
C LEU A 13 7.68 27.68 -3.32
N LEU A 14 9.00 27.64 -3.43
CA LEU A 14 9.89 27.20 -2.32
C LEU A 14 9.75 28.08 -1.10
N ALA A 15 9.74 29.42 -1.28
CA ALA A 15 9.52 30.37 -0.20
C ALA A 15 8.14 30.17 0.47
N THR A 16 7.10 29.89 -0.31
CA THR A 16 5.75 29.63 0.20
C THR A 16 5.69 28.31 0.97
N VAL A 17 6.35 27.27 0.50
CA VAL A 17 6.45 25.98 1.20
C VAL A 17 7.25 26.12 2.48
N LEU A 18 8.41 26.80 2.45
CA LEU A 18 9.26 27.03 3.62
C LEU A 18 8.58 27.93 4.66
N THR A 19 7.83 28.95 4.22
CA THR A 19 7.10 29.86 5.13
C THR A 19 5.91 29.13 5.79
N ASN A 20 5.26 28.22 5.07
CA ASN A 20 4.13 27.44 5.60
C ASN A 20 4.58 26.14 6.31
N TRP A 21 5.88 25.82 6.31
CA TRP A 21 6.41 24.64 6.99
C TRP A 21 6.05 24.59 8.47
N GLY A 22 6.07 25.73 9.13
CA GLY A 22 5.64 25.87 10.52
C GLY A 22 4.17 25.50 10.74
N GLN A 23 3.30 25.81 9.77
CA GLN A 23 1.88 25.45 9.81
C GLN A 23 1.70 23.95 9.53
N ILE A 24 2.40 23.41 8.52
CA ILE A 24 2.38 21.97 8.19
C ILE A 24 2.91 21.17 9.39
N ALA A 25 4.02 21.57 9.98
CA ALA A 25 4.56 20.96 11.19
C ALA A 25 3.59 21.09 12.39
N GLY A 26 2.87 22.21 12.48
CA GLY A 26 1.81 22.44 13.46
C GLY A 26 0.63 21.49 13.28
N TYR A 27 0.14 21.28 12.05
CA TYR A 27 -0.91 20.31 11.74
C TYR A 27 -0.46 18.87 11.99
N LEU A 28 0.78 18.53 11.62
CA LEU A 28 1.35 17.20 11.88
C LEU A 28 1.47 16.94 13.40
N LYS A 29 1.97 17.94 14.14
CA LYS A 29 2.06 17.89 15.60
C LYS A 29 0.68 17.76 16.25
N LYS A 30 -0.31 18.53 15.77
CA LYS A 30 -1.69 18.44 16.24
C LYS A 30 -2.31 17.09 15.94
N PHE A 31 -2.12 16.57 14.72
CA PHE A 31 -2.57 15.23 14.31
C PHE A 31 -1.91 14.13 15.17
N LEU A 32 -0.61 14.20 15.39
CA LEU A 32 0.11 13.27 16.27
C LEU A 32 -0.35 13.42 17.72
N PHE A 33 -0.62 14.64 18.18
CA PHE A 33 -1.10 14.89 19.54
C PHE A 33 -2.55 14.44 19.75
N GLU A 34 -3.40 14.56 18.73
CA GLU A 34 -4.76 14.00 18.74
C GLU A 34 -4.75 12.47 18.72
N LEU A 35 -3.81 11.85 17.99
CA LEU A 35 -3.57 10.40 18.04
C LEU A 35 -3.02 9.93 19.40
N THR A 36 -2.22 10.75 20.09
CA THR A 36 -1.59 10.41 21.38
C THR A 36 -2.34 10.97 22.59
N GLY A 37 -3.33 11.87 22.36
CA GLY A 37 -3.98 12.67 23.40
C GLY A 37 -4.88 11.91 24.40
N SER A 38 -5.03 10.60 24.22
CA SER A 38 -5.68 9.75 25.23
C SER A 38 -4.75 8.61 25.56
N GLY A 39 -4.24 8.54 26.79
CA GLY A 39 -3.47 7.38 27.29
C GLY A 39 -4.17 6.03 27.03
N LEU A 40 -5.50 6.04 26.89
CA LEU A 40 -6.32 4.92 26.47
C LEU A 40 -6.03 4.47 25.01
N TYR A 41 -5.69 5.39 24.10
CA TYR A 41 -5.30 5.04 22.72
C TYR A 41 -3.96 4.32 22.66
N ILE A 42 -2.97 4.77 23.44
CA ILE A 42 -1.66 4.12 23.54
C ILE A 42 -1.81 2.73 24.17
N LEU A 43 -2.60 2.61 25.24
CA LEU A 43 -2.92 1.33 25.86
C LEU A 43 -3.64 0.39 24.87
N GLY A 44 -4.60 0.90 24.10
CA GLY A 44 -5.28 0.18 23.03
C GLY A 44 -4.30 -0.29 21.95
N LEU A 45 -3.42 0.59 21.46
CA LEU A 45 -2.41 0.26 20.45
C LEU A 45 -1.45 -0.82 20.97
N LEU A 46 -0.97 -0.71 22.21
CA LEU A 46 -0.12 -1.71 22.83
C LEU A 46 -0.86 -3.04 23.02
N ALA A 47 -2.12 -3.00 23.42
CA ALA A 47 -2.95 -4.19 23.53
C ALA A 47 -3.11 -4.88 22.17
N TYR A 48 -3.42 -4.13 21.08
CA TYR A 48 -3.48 -4.67 19.72
C TYR A 48 -2.14 -5.23 19.26
N LEU A 49 -1.05 -4.49 19.47
CA LEU A 49 0.31 -4.91 19.07
C LEU A 49 0.72 -6.23 19.74
N LEU A 50 0.23 -6.50 20.94
CA LEU A 50 0.54 -7.71 21.71
C LEU A 50 -0.48 -8.82 21.43
N LEU A 51 -1.76 -8.48 21.34
CA LEU A 51 -2.85 -9.42 21.17
C LEU A 51 -2.90 -10.01 19.75
N VAL A 52 -2.69 -9.17 18.71
CA VAL A 52 -2.73 -9.63 17.32
C VAL A 52 -1.70 -10.72 17.03
N PRO A 53 -0.38 -10.57 17.35
CA PRO A 53 0.58 -11.64 17.14
C PRO A 53 0.28 -12.91 17.95
N VAL A 54 -0.19 -12.76 19.19
CA VAL A 54 -0.53 -13.90 20.04
C VAL A 54 -1.72 -14.67 19.47
N VAL A 55 -2.80 -13.97 19.11
CA VAL A 55 -3.98 -14.61 18.50
C VAL A 55 -3.61 -15.24 17.17
N THR A 56 -2.83 -14.56 16.32
CA THR A 56 -2.36 -15.09 15.05
C THR A 56 -1.53 -16.36 15.25
N PHE A 57 -0.63 -16.37 16.23
CA PHE A 57 0.17 -17.56 16.56
C PHE A 57 -0.71 -18.75 16.95
N TYR A 58 -1.70 -18.55 17.85
CA TYR A 58 -2.61 -19.63 18.26
C TYR A 58 -3.50 -20.09 17.11
N LEU A 59 -4.01 -19.16 16.30
CA LEU A 59 -4.81 -19.50 15.12
C LEU A 59 -4.00 -20.33 14.11
N LEU A 60 -2.76 -19.95 13.84
CA LEU A 60 -1.88 -20.70 12.94
C LEU A 60 -1.52 -22.07 13.52
N ARG A 61 -1.24 -22.15 14.82
CA ARG A 61 -0.87 -23.39 15.47
C ARG A 61 -2.00 -24.41 15.49
N ASP A 62 -3.20 -23.96 15.79
CA ASP A 62 -4.37 -24.82 15.99
C ASP A 62 -5.30 -24.83 14.74
N TRP A 63 -4.80 -24.33 13.59
CA TRP A 63 -5.58 -24.15 12.36
C TRP A 63 -6.27 -25.43 11.89
N ASP A 64 -5.54 -26.54 11.82
CA ASP A 64 -6.08 -27.82 11.36
C ASP A 64 -7.15 -28.37 12.30
N VAL A 65 -6.97 -28.13 13.61
CA VAL A 65 -7.96 -28.53 14.64
C VAL A 65 -9.24 -27.70 14.48
N LEU A 66 -9.12 -26.38 14.28
CA LEU A 66 -10.26 -25.50 14.06
C LEU A 66 -11.02 -25.88 12.80
N LEU A 67 -10.33 -26.12 11.69
CA LEU A 67 -10.95 -26.53 10.44
C LEU A 67 -11.71 -27.87 10.59
N SER A 68 -11.10 -28.85 11.27
CA SER A 68 -11.76 -30.16 11.48
C SER A 68 -13.01 -30.05 12.37
N GLN A 69 -12.99 -29.18 13.37
CA GLN A 69 -14.17 -28.93 14.21
C GLN A 69 -15.28 -28.21 13.43
N LEU A 70 -14.94 -27.24 12.61
CA LEU A 70 -15.89 -26.56 11.73
C LEU A 70 -16.49 -27.53 10.70
N GLU A 71 -15.66 -28.37 10.08
CA GLU A 71 -16.13 -29.38 9.13
C GLU A 71 -17.10 -30.38 9.78
N ASN A 72 -16.80 -30.84 11.00
CA ASN A 72 -17.66 -31.76 11.77
C ASN A 72 -18.99 -31.12 12.22
N SER A 73 -19.04 -29.79 12.28
CA SER A 73 -20.26 -29.06 12.63
C SER A 73 -21.23 -28.89 11.48
N ILE A 74 -20.80 -29.20 10.23
CA ILE A 74 -21.61 -29.06 9.03
C ILE A 74 -22.51 -30.31 8.87
N PRO A 75 -23.81 -30.14 8.59
CA PRO A 75 -24.70 -31.26 8.29
C PRO A 75 -24.17 -32.13 7.14
N ARG A 76 -24.13 -33.45 7.34
CA ARG A 76 -23.52 -34.41 6.41
C ARG A 76 -24.04 -34.32 4.96
N GLY A 77 -25.28 -33.84 4.75
CA GLY A 77 -25.88 -33.72 3.42
C GLY A 77 -25.28 -32.61 2.54
N ILE A 78 -24.74 -31.56 3.17
CA ILE A 78 -24.14 -30.39 2.45
C ILE A 78 -22.64 -30.29 2.63
N GLN A 79 -22.08 -31.01 3.61
CA GLN A 79 -20.64 -31.00 3.99
C GLN A 79 -19.71 -31.12 2.76
N PRO A 80 -19.87 -32.10 1.84
CA PRO A 80 -18.92 -32.22 0.72
C PRO A 80 -18.96 -31.04 -0.24
N LYS A 81 -20.11 -30.37 -0.39
CA LYS A 81 -20.20 -29.15 -1.21
C LYS A 81 -19.52 -27.96 -0.55
N VAL A 82 -19.74 -27.80 0.76
CA VAL A 82 -19.13 -26.69 1.53
C VAL A 82 -17.63 -26.85 1.57
N VAL A 83 -17.11 -28.04 1.89
CA VAL A 83 -15.67 -28.32 1.92
C VAL A 83 -15.03 -28.05 0.56
N LYS A 84 -15.68 -28.44 -0.53
CA LYS A 84 -15.18 -28.16 -1.88
C LYS A 84 -15.07 -26.66 -2.14
N ILE A 85 -16.11 -25.88 -1.83
CA ILE A 85 -16.14 -24.42 -2.02
C ILE A 85 -15.07 -23.75 -1.17
N VAL A 86 -14.93 -24.14 0.10
CA VAL A 86 -13.92 -23.58 1.01
C VAL A 86 -12.51 -23.85 0.49
N LYS A 87 -12.24 -25.06 -0.01
CA LYS A 87 -10.96 -25.40 -0.64
C LYS A 87 -10.66 -24.55 -1.89
N GLU A 88 -11.66 -24.38 -2.75
CA GLU A 88 -11.52 -23.54 -3.95
C GLU A 88 -11.23 -22.07 -3.56
N ILE A 89 -11.88 -21.54 -2.53
CA ILE A 89 -11.63 -20.21 -1.99
C ILE A 89 -10.21 -20.12 -1.43
N ASP A 90 -9.77 -21.10 -0.63
CA ASP A 90 -8.42 -21.13 -0.04
C ASP A 90 -7.34 -21.14 -1.12
N ASP A 91 -7.48 -21.98 -2.15
CA ASP A 91 -6.56 -22.06 -3.27
C ASP A 91 -6.44 -20.71 -4.02
N VAL A 92 -7.57 -20.05 -4.26
CA VAL A 92 -7.61 -18.74 -4.94
C VAL A 92 -6.97 -17.66 -4.07
N LEU A 93 -7.32 -17.60 -2.78
CA LEU A 93 -6.76 -16.62 -1.86
C LEU A 93 -5.25 -16.82 -1.66
N ALA A 94 -4.81 -18.05 -1.51
CA ALA A 94 -3.40 -18.37 -1.36
C ALA A 94 -2.60 -18.02 -2.63
N ALA A 95 -3.16 -18.27 -3.81
CA ALA A 95 -2.54 -17.90 -5.08
C ALA A 95 -2.47 -16.36 -5.24
N PHE A 96 -3.57 -15.66 -4.89
CA PHE A 96 -3.62 -14.20 -4.92
C PHE A 96 -2.58 -13.58 -3.98
N LEU A 97 -2.55 -14.00 -2.71
CA LEU A 97 -1.61 -13.45 -1.72
C LEU A 97 -0.15 -13.67 -2.14
N ARG A 98 0.19 -14.89 -2.60
CA ARG A 98 1.55 -15.17 -3.11
C ARG A 98 1.89 -14.29 -4.31
N GLY A 99 0.97 -14.16 -5.27
CA GLY A 99 1.15 -13.30 -6.43
C GLY A 99 1.35 -11.83 -6.02
N GLN A 100 0.49 -11.31 -5.15
CA GLN A 100 0.53 -9.93 -4.70
C GLN A 100 1.80 -9.61 -3.90
N LEU A 101 2.23 -10.49 -3.00
CA LEU A 101 3.51 -10.33 -2.29
C LEU A 101 4.70 -10.29 -3.26
N THR A 102 4.67 -11.10 -4.31
CA THR A 102 5.72 -11.07 -5.34
C THR A 102 5.70 -9.76 -6.12
N VAL A 103 4.51 -9.25 -6.50
CA VAL A 103 4.36 -7.93 -7.14
C VAL A 103 4.93 -6.83 -6.25
N MET A 104 4.57 -6.82 -4.96
CA MET A 104 5.08 -5.84 -3.97
C MET A 104 6.60 -5.84 -3.89
N LEU A 105 7.22 -7.03 -3.81
CA LEU A 105 8.68 -7.15 -3.76
C LEU A 105 9.33 -6.68 -5.06
N CYS A 106 8.78 -7.05 -6.21
CA CYS A 106 9.28 -6.58 -7.51
C CYS A 106 9.21 -5.05 -7.62
N LEU A 107 8.08 -4.44 -7.23
CA LEU A 107 7.92 -2.99 -7.23
C LEU A 107 8.81 -2.30 -6.19
N ALA A 108 8.99 -2.90 -5.01
CA ALA A 108 9.91 -2.37 -4.00
C ALA A 108 11.35 -2.28 -4.53
N VAL A 109 11.81 -3.33 -5.21
CA VAL A 109 13.12 -3.34 -5.85
C VAL A 109 13.17 -2.33 -7.00
N PHE A 110 12.16 -2.32 -7.87
CA PHE A 110 12.09 -1.42 -9.01
C PHE A 110 12.11 0.05 -8.60
N TYR A 111 11.25 0.46 -7.66
CA TYR A 111 11.20 1.84 -7.17
C TYR A 111 12.48 2.21 -6.41
N SER A 112 13.04 1.32 -5.59
CA SER A 112 14.29 1.58 -4.88
C SER A 112 15.45 1.81 -5.83
N LEU A 113 15.62 0.97 -6.85
CA LEU A 113 16.67 1.13 -7.85
C LEU A 113 16.42 2.33 -8.76
N GLY A 114 15.18 2.55 -9.20
CA GLY A 114 14.82 3.69 -10.03
C GLY A 114 15.09 5.03 -9.34
N LEU A 115 14.67 5.20 -8.09
CA LEU A 115 14.91 6.39 -7.31
C LEU A 115 16.40 6.57 -6.97
N TRP A 116 17.13 5.50 -6.74
CA TRP A 116 18.58 5.54 -6.54
C TRP A 116 19.32 6.03 -7.78
N LEU A 117 18.93 5.57 -8.97
CA LEU A 117 19.49 6.06 -10.25
C LEU A 117 19.18 7.54 -10.51
N VAL A 118 18.06 8.02 -10.03
CA VAL A 118 17.69 9.45 -10.07
C VAL A 118 18.51 10.28 -9.10
N GLY A 119 19.17 9.66 -8.10
CA GLY A 119 19.99 10.33 -7.11
C GLY A 119 19.22 10.80 -5.86
N ILE A 120 18.11 10.12 -5.52
CA ILE A 120 17.40 10.40 -4.27
C ILE A 120 18.12 9.70 -3.11
N GLU A 121 18.51 10.47 -2.07
CA GLU A 121 19.26 9.95 -0.91
C GLU A 121 18.49 8.85 -0.15
N LEU A 122 17.18 9.02 0.00
CA LEU A 122 16.30 8.07 0.69
C LEU A 122 15.66 7.04 -0.25
N ALA A 123 16.24 6.82 -1.44
CA ALA A 123 15.68 5.99 -2.51
C ALA A 123 15.26 4.60 -2.03
N PHE A 124 16.09 3.92 -1.24
CA PHE A 124 15.78 2.57 -0.76
C PHE A 124 14.60 2.55 0.21
N ILE A 125 14.54 3.51 1.13
CA ILE A 125 13.45 3.59 2.11
C ILE A 125 12.13 3.93 1.38
N VAL A 126 12.15 4.96 0.55
CA VAL A 126 10.97 5.42 -0.21
C VAL A 126 10.50 4.34 -1.17
N GLY A 127 11.41 3.75 -1.94
CA GLY A 127 11.08 2.69 -2.90
C GLY A 127 10.52 1.44 -2.23
N PHE A 128 11.13 1.02 -1.10
CA PHE A 128 10.68 -0.14 -0.35
C PHE A 128 9.28 0.09 0.25
N ILE A 129 9.05 1.24 0.88
CA ILE A 129 7.73 1.60 1.44
C ILE A 129 6.70 1.66 0.31
N SER A 130 7.01 2.31 -0.82
CA SER A 130 6.12 2.41 -1.97
C SER A 130 5.71 1.04 -2.51
N GLY A 131 6.69 0.14 -2.66
CA GLY A 131 6.44 -1.23 -3.10
C GLY A 131 5.60 -2.03 -2.11
N LEU A 132 5.84 -1.90 -0.80
CA LEU A 132 5.03 -2.58 0.21
C LEU A 132 3.58 -2.06 0.24
N VAL A 133 3.40 -0.76 0.14
CA VAL A 133 2.08 -0.12 0.13
C VAL A 133 1.30 -0.43 -1.16
N SER A 134 1.95 -0.87 -2.24
CA SER A 134 1.32 -1.34 -3.48
C SER A 134 0.46 -2.60 -3.30
N PHE A 135 0.38 -3.15 -2.07
CA PHE A 135 -0.66 -4.14 -1.74
C PHE A 135 -2.07 -3.62 -2.07
N ILE A 136 -2.30 -2.35 -1.83
CA ILE A 136 -3.54 -1.66 -2.24
C ILE A 136 -3.24 -0.96 -3.57
N PRO A 137 -3.96 -1.29 -4.66
CA PRO A 137 -3.76 -0.68 -5.98
C PRO A 137 -3.75 0.84 -5.91
N TYR A 138 -2.86 1.47 -6.63
CA TYR A 138 -2.62 2.93 -6.70
C TYR A 138 -2.08 3.58 -5.42
N LEU A 139 -2.23 2.98 -4.24
CA LEU A 139 -1.77 3.58 -2.99
C LEU A 139 -0.24 3.66 -2.94
N GLY A 140 0.45 2.65 -3.49
CA GLY A 140 1.91 2.63 -3.60
C GLY A 140 2.47 3.82 -4.38
N ILE A 141 1.86 4.16 -5.53
CA ILE A 141 2.29 5.32 -6.33
C ILE A 141 2.01 6.65 -5.63
N ILE A 142 0.84 6.78 -4.97
CA ILE A 142 0.48 8.00 -4.24
C ILE A 142 1.47 8.25 -3.10
N VAL A 143 1.67 7.25 -2.25
CA VAL A 143 2.59 7.33 -1.11
C VAL A 143 4.03 7.52 -1.59
N GLY A 144 4.42 6.78 -2.63
CA GLY A 144 5.75 6.87 -3.21
C GLY A 144 6.08 8.24 -3.79
N LEU A 145 5.16 8.82 -4.56
CA LEU A 145 5.32 10.18 -5.09
C LEU A 145 5.40 11.20 -3.96
N LEU A 146 4.53 11.13 -2.95
CA LEU A 146 4.55 12.05 -1.82
C LEU A 146 5.88 11.97 -1.06
N LEU A 147 6.37 10.77 -0.74
CA LEU A 147 7.63 10.58 -0.04
C LEU A 147 8.83 10.99 -0.91
N SER A 148 8.80 10.70 -2.22
CA SER A 148 9.86 11.12 -3.15
C SER A 148 9.92 12.63 -3.30
N LEU A 149 8.75 13.31 -3.38
CA LEU A 149 8.67 14.76 -3.42
C LEU A 149 9.19 15.38 -2.12
N LEU A 150 8.88 14.78 -0.98
CA LEU A 150 9.39 15.22 0.31
C LEU A 150 10.93 15.10 0.36
N ALA A 151 11.48 13.96 -0.04
CA ALA A 151 12.91 13.73 -0.12
C ALA A 151 13.59 14.71 -1.09
N PHE A 152 12.99 14.95 -2.27
CA PHE A 152 13.44 15.92 -3.26
C PHE A 152 13.55 17.33 -2.69
N VAL A 153 12.53 17.81 -1.96
CA VAL A 153 12.52 19.15 -1.34
C VAL A 153 13.60 19.27 -0.25
N ILE A 154 13.78 18.21 0.55
CA ILE A 154 14.80 18.21 1.63
C ILE A 154 16.22 18.27 1.04
N GLN A 155 16.48 17.55 -0.05
CA GLN A 155 17.81 17.49 -0.65
C GLN A 155 18.08 18.63 -1.65
N MET A 156 17.13 19.57 -1.83
CA MET A 156 17.21 20.69 -2.78
C MET A 156 17.60 20.22 -4.20
N GLY A 157 16.87 19.22 -4.69
CA GLY A 157 17.16 18.58 -5.97
C GLY A 157 16.87 19.48 -7.18
N ASP A 158 17.48 19.13 -8.32
CA ASP A 158 17.28 19.83 -9.58
C ASP A 158 15.95 19.43 -10.24
N PHE A 159 15.37 20.32 -11.04
CA PHE A 159 14.11 20.07 -11.77
C PHE A 159 14.15 18.78 -12.61
N SER A 160 15.32 18.40 -13.14
CA SER A 160 15.51 17.14 -13.86
C SER A 160 15.20 15.91 -13.02
N GLN A 161 15.53 15.93 -11.72
CA GLN A 161 15.21 14.85 -10.78
C GLN A 161 13.70 14.72 -10.57
N LEU A 162 12.98 15.85 -10.50
CA LEU A 162 11.52 15.83 -10.36
C LEU A 162 10.83 15.11 -11.53
N VAL A 163 11.26 15.43 -12.77
CA VAL A 163 10.77 14.75 -13.98
C VAL A 163 11.13 13.27 -13.95
N ALA A 164 12.36 12.94 -13.56
CA ALA A 164 12.83 11.56 -13.47
C ALA A 164 12.08 10.73 -12.42
N ILE A 165 11.73 11.30 -11.25
CA ILE A 165 10.85 10.68 -10.26
C ILE A 165 9.51 10.31 -10.90
N GLY A 166 8.87 11.25 -11.61
CA GLY A 166 7.61 11.00 -12.32
C GLY A 166 7.72 9.85 -13.32
N ILE A 167 8.82 9.78 -14.08
CA ILE A 167 9.08 8.70 -15.04
C ILE A 167 9.22 7.34 -14.32
N VAL A 168 9.96 7.29 -13.22
CA VAL A 168 10.13 6.04 -12.44
C VAL A 168 8.78 5.50 -11.98
N PHE A 169 7.93 6.33 -11.40
CA PHE A 169 6.61 5.89 -10.95
C PHE A 169 5.68 5.54 -12.11
N LEU A 170 5.73 6.28 -13.22
CA LEU A 170 4.97 5.95 -14.43
C LEU A 170 5.37 4.58 -14.99
N LEU A 171 6.67 4.32 -15.12
CA LEU A 171 7.20 3.03 -15.59
C LEU A 171 6.84 1.90 -14.63
N GLY A 172 6.91 2.14 -13.31
CA GLY A 172 6.48 1.17 -12.31
C GLY A 172 5.00 0.84 -12.43
N GLN A 173 4.13 1.83 -12.65
CA GLN A 173 2.70 1.64 -12.87
C GLN A 173 2.41 0.85 -14.15
N LEU A 174 3.12 1.14 -15.23
CA LEU A 174 3.02 0.37 -16.48
C LEU A 174 3.48 -1.08 -16.24
N LEU A 175 4.61 -1.29 -15.57
CA LEU A 175 5.14 -2.60 -15.24
C LEU A 175 4.14 -3.40 -14.38
N GLU A 176 3.56 -2.78 -13.35
CA GLU A 176 2.54 -3.38 -12.50
C GLU A 176 1.32 -3.83 -13.32
N GLY A 177 0.73 -2.90 -14.07
CA GLY A 177 -0.54 -3.15 -14.77
C GLY A 177 -0.42 -4.06 -15.99
N THR A 178 0.69 -4.00 -16.74
CA THR A 178 0.84 -4.75 -18.00
C THR A 178 1.60 -6.07 -17.86
N VAL A 179 2.46 -6.19 -16.86
CA VAL A 179 3.36 -7.36 -16.72
C VAL A 179 3.14 -8.09 -15.40
N LEU A 180 3.33 -7.39 -14.28
CA LEU A 180 3.36 -8.06 -12.98
C LEU A 180 1.99 -8.60 -12.58
N SER A 181 0.95 -7.77 -12.63
CA SER A 181 -0.40 -8.20 -12.23
C SER A 181 -0.96 -9.33 -13.10
N PRO A 182 -0.89 -9.27 -14.46
CA PRO A 182 -1.36 -10.39 -15.29
C PRO A 182 -0.58 -11.69 -15.09
N ILE A 183 0.75 -11.61 -14.91
CA ILE A 183 1.60 -12.81 -14.80
C ILE A 183 1.54 -13.42 -13.40
N LEU A 184 1.60 -12.59 -12.35
CA LEU A 184 1.79 -13.05 -10.98
C LEU A 184 0.47 -13.23 -10.22
N VAL A 185 -0.47 -12.33 -10.43
CA VAL A 185 -1.80 -12.40 -9.80
C VAL A 185 -2.77 -13.18 -10.69
N GLY A 186 -2.67 -12.97 -12.00
CA GLY A 186 -3.38 -13.70 -13.03
C GLY A 186 -4.89 -13.39 -13.12
N GLU A 187 -5.53 -13.85 -14.18
CA GLU A 187 -6.98 -13.80 -14.37
C GLU A 187 -7.75 -14.82 -13.49
N ARG A 188 -7.09 -15.38 -12.48
CA ARG A 188 -7.61 -16.48 -11.67
C ARG A 188 -8.81 -16.12 -10.80
N VAL A 189 -9.06 -14.83 -10.59
CA VAL A 189 -10.21 -14.39 -9.81
C VAL A 189 -11.50 -14.44 -10.63
N GLY A 190 -11.41 -14.43 -11.98
CA GLY A 190 -12.56 -14.63 -12.89
C GLY A 190 -13.77 -13.71 -12.64
N LEU A 191 -13.64 -12.76 -11.72
CA LEU A 191 -14.71 -11.88 -11.31
C LEU A 191 -14.69 -10.61 -12.16
N HIS A 192 -15.86 -10.24 -12.67
CA HIS A 192 -16.03 -8.96 -13.34
C HIS A 192 -15.70 -7.83 -12.37
N PRO A 193 -14.96 -6.76 -12.78
CA PRO A 193 -14.55 -5.65 -11.91
C PRO A 193 -15.68 -5.04 -11.07
N VAL A 194 -16.89 -4.99 -11.64
CA VAL A 194 -18.11 -4.52 -10.95
C VAL A 194 -18.45 -5.38 -9.74
N VAL A 195 -18.25 -6.70 -9.82
CA VAL A 195 -18.53 -7.61 -8.69
C VAL A 195 -17.54 -7.37 -7.55
N VAL A 196 -16.28 -7.10 -7.89
CA VAL A 196 -15.24 -6.76 -6.89
C VAL A 196 -15.59 -5.46 -6.18
N ILE A 197 -15.99 -4.42 -6.93
CA ILE A 197 -16.39 -3.13 -6.34
C ILE A 197 -17.60 -3.32 -5.42
N LEU A 198 -18.63 -4.07 -5.87
CA LEU A 198 -19.82 -4.35 -5.05
C LEU A 198 -19.48 -5.15 -3.79
N ALA A 199 -18.56 -6.13 -3.88
CA ALA A 199 -18.13 -6.92 -2.73
C ALA A 199 -17.37 -6.07 -1.70
N VAL A 200 -16.47 -5.18 -2.18
CA VAL A 200 -15.75 -4.23 -1.31
C VAL A 200 -16.71 -3.23 -0.65
N MET A 201 -17.68 -2.70 -1.39
CA MET A 201 -18.70 -1.81 -0.83
C MET A 201 -19.58 -2.51 0.20
N ALA A 202 -19.98 -3.75 -0.04
CA ALA A 202 -20.78 -4.54 0.90
C ALA A 202 -19.97 -4.91 2.16
N GLY A 203 -18.70 -5.30 2.01
CA GLY A 203 -17.82 -5.64 3.13
C GLY A 203 -17.36 -4.43 3.95
N GLY A 204 -17.31 -3.24 3.35
CA GLY A 204 -16.95 -2.01 4.05
C GLY A 204 -18.09 -1.37 4.87
N GLN A 205 -19.31 -1.94 4.81
CA GLN A 205 -20.46 -1.51 5.60
C GLN A 205 -20.79 -2.47 6.76
N LEU A 206 -20.09 -3.59 6.87
CA LEU A 206 -20.16 -4.56 7.96
C LEU A 206 -19.07 -4.30 8.99
#